data_f92f74a61e79d3af5a22af5c1f09ab2d
#
_entry.id   f92f74a61e79d3af5a22af5c1f09ab2d
#
_cell.length_a   1.000
_cell.length_b   1.000
_cell.length_c   1.000
_cell.angle_alpha   90.00
_cell.angle_beta   90.00
_cell.angle_gamma   90.00
#
_symmetry.space_group_name_H-M   'P 1'
#
loop_
_entity.id
_entity.type
_entity.pdbx_description
1 polymer ?
#
loop_
_entity_poly.entity_id
_entity_poly.type
_entity_poly.pdbx_seq_one_letter_code
_entity_poly.pdbx_strand_id
1 'polypeptide(L)'
;MKSYGMSIGVFGLALALFAAPAIAQDGQVKLGVLTDMSSLYADNGGQGSVVAAQMAVDDFGGQVLGRSIQIVAGDHQNKADVGGTIARRWIENENVEVILDVPNSAVALAVQGITRDKKKLFLATGAATSRLTGDECSPTGIHWTYDTYALSQGTTRAMSRLGANSWYFISVDYSLGAQLEADSRSVINVMGGRVSGAVKHPINTPDFSSFLLQAQSSKADVIALADAGGDFINAVKQAGEFGITQRQKLVALLAFIADIHSLGLQSAQGLMLSSAFYWDLNDDTRAWSKRFIAKTQKVPTMIHAGTYGAVMHYLKAVQAAGKLDGPTVAARMRDTPVNDFMTKNGRIREDGRLVRDMYLFRVKSPEQSKYKFDYYELLATIPGFEAFRPMERGGCPLVKQP
;
A
#
# COMPACT_ATOMS: atom_id res chain seq x y z
N MET A 1 -28.33 91.68 -34.65
CA MET A 1 -28.63 90.39 -35.29
C MET A 1 -27.92 89.35 -34.50
N LYS A 2 -28.63 88.44 -33.74
CA LYS A 2 -28.13 87.45 -32.81
C LYS A 2 -27.89 86.14 -33.58
N SER A 3 -26.69 85.56 -33.53
CA SER A 3 -26.38 84.23 -34.04
C SER A 3 -26.45 83.17 -32.90
N TYR A 4 -27.25 82.16 -33.09
CA TYR A 4 -27.35 81.02 -32.18
C TYR A 4 -26.36 79.92 -32.61
N GLY A 5 -25.46 79.56 -31.70
CA GLY A 5 -24.57 78.41 -31.85
C GLY A 5 -25.21 77.16 -31.22
N MET A 6 -25.32 76.13 -31.99
CA MET A 6 -25.89 74.82 -31.57
C MET A 6 -24.74 73.88 -31.14
N SER A 7 -24.71 73.55 -29.84
CA SER A 7 -23.76 72.60 -29.27
C SER A 7 -24.32 71.19 -29.37
N ILE A 8 -23.61 70.27 -30.07
CA ILE A 8 -23.90 68.88 -30.17
C ILE A 8 -23.20 68.15 -28.99
N GLY A 9 -23.98 67.67 -28.03
CA GLY A 9 -23.48 66.83 -26.94
C GLY A 9 -23.26 65.36 -27.38
N VAL A 10 -22.05 64.91 -27.30
CA VAL A 10 -21.71 63.48 -27.51
C VAL A 10 -21.95 62.68 -26.23
N PHE A 11 -22.99 61.83 -26.22
CA PHE A 11 -23.25 60.88 -25.14
C PHE A 11 -22.30 59.70 -25.30
N GLY A 12 -21.27 59.60 -24.45
CA GLY A 12 -20.40 58.47 -24.33
C GLY A 12 -21.09 57.33 -23.55
N LEU A 13 -21.42 56.24 -24.24
CA LEU A 13 -21.96 55.01 -23.62
C LEU A 13 -20.80 54.25 -22.93
N ALA A 14 -20.69 54.35 -21.61
CA ALA A 14 -19.74 53.58 -20.83
C ALA A 14 -20.27 52.12 -20.68
N LEU A 15 -19.65 51.17 -21.39
CA LEU A 15 -19.89 49.76 -21.19
C LEU A 15 -19.22 49.34 -19.86
N ALA A 16 -20.02 49.20 -18.79
CA ALA A 16 -19.57 48.58 -17.56
C ALA A 16 -19.46 47.05 -17.77
N LEU A 17 -18.24 46.52 -17.90
CA LEU A 17 -17.94 45.08 -17.81
C LEU A 17 -18.21 44.63 -16.38
N PHE A 18 -19.35 44.01 -16.15
CA PHE A 18 -19.60 43.26 -14.93
C PHE A 18 -18.71 41.99 -14.96
N ALA A 19 -17.56 42.06 -14.30
CA ALA A 19 -16.82 40.86 -13.90
C ALA A 19 -17.72 40.09 -12.92
N ALA A 20 -18.30 38.95 -13.36
CA ALA A 20 -18.99 38.05 -12.46
C ALA A 20 -17.98 37.62 -11.37
N PRO A 21 -18.33 37.69 -10.08
CA PRO A 21 -17.46 37.14 -9.05
C PRO A 21 -17.29 35.65 -9.33
N ALA A 22 -16.06 35.24 -9.56
CA ALA A 22 -15.71 33.84 -9.46
C ALA A 22 -16.13 33.40 -8.05
N ILE A 23 -17.19 32.59 -7.95
CA ILE A 23 -17.57 31.95 -6.69
C ILE A 23 -16.37 31.11 -6.33
N ALA A 24 -15.52 31.60 -5.43
CA ALA A 24 -14.51 30.81 -4.78
C ALA A 24 -15.27 29.66 -4.13
N GLN A 25 -15.08 28.43 -4.68
CA GLN A 25 -15.70 27.24 -4.12
C GLN A 25 -15.04 27.04 -2.75
N ASP A 26 -15.76 27.47 -1.69
CA ASP A 26 -15.26 27.50 -0.31
C ASP A 26 -14.91 26.09 0.12
N GLY A 27 -13.67 25.89 0.56
CA GLY A 27 -13.17 24.69 1.20
C GLY A 27 -12.03 24.00 0.46
N GLN A 28 -11.16 23.40 1.27
CA GLN A 28 -10.05 22.57 0.79
C GLN A 28 -10.56 21.16 0.45
N VAL A 29 -9.87 20.45 -0.47
CA VAL A 29 -10.04 19.03 -0.70
C VAL A 29 -9.10 18.29 0.24
N LYS A 30 -9.65 17.61 1.23
CA LYS A 30 -8.85 16.92 2.27
C LYS A 30 -8.66 15.45 1.94
N LEU A 31 -7.41 14.98 1.95
CA LEU A 31 -7.01 13.60 1.79
C LEU A 31 -6.42 13.11 3.12
N GLY A 32 -6.98 12.05 3.70
CA GLY A 32 -6.58 11.53 5.00
C GLY A 32 -5.59 10.36 4.90
N VAL A 33 -4.34 10.55 5.33
CA VAL A 33 -3.37 9.47 5.50
C VAL A 33 -3.52 8.90 6.91
N LEU A 34 -4.22 7.78 7.02
CA LEU A 34 -4.43 7.07 8.27
C LEU A 34 -3.42 5.92 8.35
N THR A 35 -2.43 6.03 9.22
CA THR A 35 -1.27 5.13 9.23
C THR A 35 -0.83 4.77 10.65
N ASP A 36 0.17 3.93 10.80
CA ASP A 36 0.89 3.72 12.05
C ASP A 36 2.07 4.68 12.13
N MET A 37 2.04 5.62 13.06
CA MET A 37 3.11 6.61 13.21
C MET A 37 4.06 6.32 14.35
N SER A 38 3.68 5.44 15.26
CA SER A 38 4.36 5.34 16.56
C SER A 38 4.74 3.92 16.97
N SER A 39 4.44 2.90 16.15
CA SER A 39 4.71 1.51 16.52
C SER A 39 5.35 0.70 15.39
N LEU A 40 5.12 -0.62 15.34
CA LEU A 40 5.92 -1.57 14.55
C LEU A 40 5.88 -1.37 13.01
N TYR A 41 4.91 -0.64 12.46
CA TYR A 41 4.82 -0.34 11.02
C TYR A 41 5.19 1.11 10.66
N ALA A 42 5.65 1.91 11.64
CA ALA A 42 5.92 3.33 11.44
C ALA A 42 7.01 3.60 10.38
N ASP A 43 8.01 2.74 10.25
CA ASP A 43 9.05 2.86 9.22
C ASP A 43 8.61 2.34 7.85
N ASN A 44 7.56 1.54 7.80
CA ASN A 44 7.06 0.93 6.57
C ASN A 44 6.04 1.82 5.83
N GLY A 45 5.21 2.55 6.57
CA GLY A 45 4.28 3.57 6.10
C GLY A 45 4.54 4.90 6.83
N GLY A 46 3.81 5.16 7.91
CA GLY A 46 4.01 6.24 8.84
C GLY A 46 4.17 7.63 8.20
N GLN A 47 5.08 8.42 8.72
CA GLN A 47 5.39 9.75 8.20
C GLN A 47 5.86 9.71 6.73
N GLY A 48 6.47 8.60 6.28
CA GLY A 48 6.86 8.41 4.89
C GLY A 48 5.67 8.42 3.94
N SER A 49 4.54 7.81 4.32
CA SER A 49 3.29 7.85 3.53
C SER A 49 2.73 9.27 3.43
N VAL A 50 2.82 10.07 4.50
CA VAL A 50 2.41 11.49 4.47
C VAL A 50 3.26 12.28 3.50
N VAL A 51 4.58 12.10 3.54
CA VAL A 51 5.52 12.75 2.59
C VAL A 51 5.23 12.31 1.16
N ALA A 52 5.01 11.02 0.90
CA ALA A 52 4.70 10.50 -0.42
C ALA A 52 3.37 11.07 -0.97
N ALA A 53 2.34 11.16 -0.13
CA ALA A 53 1.06 11.79 -0.49
C ALA A 53 1.25 13.28 -0.82
N GLN A 54 2.02 14.02 -0.01
CA GLN A 54 2.32 15.42 -0.26
C GLN A 54 3.12 15.62 -1.56
N MET A 55 4.11 14.76 -1.84
CA MET A 55 4.84 14.79 -3.11
C MET A 55 3.92 14.61 -4.32
N ALA A 56 2.91 13.75 -4.22
CA ALA A 56 1.94 13.57 -5.31
C ALA A 56 1.04 14.81 -5.47
N VAL A 57 0.63 15.44 -4.37
CA VAL A 57 -0.13 16.70 -4.39
C VAL A 57 0.69 17.81 -5.02
N ASP A 58 1.96 17.97 -4.63
CA ASP A 58 2.87 18.98 -5.17
C ASP A 58 3.06 18.80 -6.70
N ASP A 59 3.31 17.56 -7.13
CA ASP A 59 3.51 17.21 -8.54
C ASP A 59 2.22 17.35 -9.38
N PHE A 60 1.05 17.22 -8.75
CA PHE A 60 -0.24 17.47 -9.40
C PHE A 60 -0.55 18.96 -9.55
N GLY A 61 0.11 19.84 -8.81
CA GLY A 61 -0.06 21.30 -8.85
C GLY A 61 -0.81 21.89 -7.65
N GLY A 62 -0.99 21.12 -6.58
CA GLY A 62 -1.53 21.61 -5.29
C GLY A 62 -3.03 21.89 -5.25
N GLN A 63 -3.72 21.77 -6.39
CA GLN A 63 -5.15 22.08 -6.50
C GLN A 63 -5.89 21.07 -7.39
N VAL A 64 -7.17 20.84 -7.10
CA VAL A 64 -8.08 20.06 -7.95
C VAL A 64 -9.46 20.74 -7.97
N LEU A 65 -10.09 20.83 -9.13
CA LEU A 65 -11.38 21.53 -9.32
C LEU A 65 -11.38 22.97 -8.77
N GLY A 66 -10.24 23.70 -8.88
CA GLY A 66 -10.09 25.06 -8.38
C GLY A 66 -9.96 25.18 -6.86
N ARG A 67 -9.84 24.06 -6.13
CA ARG A 67 -9.72 24.00 -4.65
C ARG A 67 -8.32 23.51 -4.26
N SER A 68 -7.72 24.12 -3.24
CA SER A 68 -6.44 23.66 -2.70
C SER A 68 -6.60 22.27 -2.06
N ILE A 69 -5.54 21.46 -2.16
CA ILE A 69 -5.52 20.10 -1.59
C ILE A 69 -4.78 20.15 -0.25
N GLN A 70 -5.34 19.51 0.77
CA GLN A 70 -4.74 19.37 2.10
C GLN A 70 -4.57 17.91 2.45
N ILE A 71 -3.36 17.51 2.88
CA ILE A 71 -3.12 16.22 3.51
C ILE A 71 -3.37 16.38 5.02
N VAL A 72 -4.25 15.52 5.57
CA VAL A 72 -4.41 15.33 7.01
C VAL A 72 -3.88 13.96 7.40
N ALA A 73 -3.29 13.85 8.57
CA ALA A 73 -2.65 12.62 9.02
C ALA A 73 -3.19 12.15 10.36
N GLY A 74 -3.27 10.83 10.55
CA GLY A 74 -3.74 10.22 11.80
C GLY A 74 -3.00 8.93 12.12
N ASP A 75 -2.76 8.71 13.41
CA ASP A 75 -2.13 7.50 13.94
C ASP A 75 -3.19 6.53 14.46
N HIS A 76 -3.33 5.37 13.80
CA HIS A 76 -4.26 4.34 14.25
C HIS A 76 -3.67 3.40 15.32
N GLN A 77 -2.36 3.51 15.61
CA GLN A 77 -1.69 2.73 16.67
C GLN A 77 -1.89 1.21 16.53
N ASN A 78 -2.13 0.70 15.33
CA ASN A 78 -2.49 -0.69 15.04
C ASN A 78 -3.76 -1.21 15.76
N LYS A 79 -4.69 -0.29 16.12
CA LYS A 79 -5.95 -0.58 16.80
C LYS A 79 -7.14 -0.26 15.90
N ALA A 80 -8.00 -1.25 15.65
CA ALA A 80 -9.15 -1.11 14.75
C ALA A 80 -10.20 -0.10 15.24
N ASP A 81 -10.41 -0.02 16.56
CA ASP A 81 -11.30 0.95 17.20
C ASP A 81 -10.79 2.39 17.06
N VAL A 82 -9.48 2.61 17.26
CA VAL A 82 -8.84 3.93 17.09
C VAL A 82 -8.93 4.35 15.62
N GLY A 83 -8.53 3.48 14.68
CA GLY A 83 -8.61 3.76 13.24
C GLY A 83 -10.03 4.03 12.76
N GLY A 84 -11.00 3.23 13.24
CA GLY A 84 -12.41 3.42 12.95
C GLY A 84 -12.98 4.74 13.50
N THR A 85 -12.56 5.14 14.68
CA THR A 85 -12.95 6.43 15.29
C THR A 85 -12.41 7.61 14.51
N ILE A 86 -11.14 7.57 14.12
CA ILE A 86 -10.53 8.62 13.28
C ILE A 86 -11.23 8.71 11.94
N ALA A 87 -11.47 7.55 11.27
CA ALA A 87 -12.12 7.50 9.96
C ALA A 87 -13.54 8.13 10.00
N ARG A 88 -14.36 7.80 11.00
CA ARG A 88 -15.69 8.41 11.17
C ARG A 88 -15.60 9.91 11.40
N ARG A 89 -14.76 10.37 12.33
CA ARG A 89 -14.56 11.79 12.62
C ARG A 89 -14.13 12.55 11.36
N TRP A 90 -13.18 12.04 10.61
CA TRP A 90 -12.70 12.65 9.38
C TRP A 90 -13.79 12.80 8.33
N ILE A 91 -14.60 11.75 8.14
CA ILE A 91 -15.68 11.75 7.15
C ILE A 91 -16.85 12.64 7.58
N GLU A 92 -17.26 12.54 8.85
CA GLU A 92 -18.51 13.17 9.34
C GLU A 92 -18.31 14.63 9.76
N ASN A 93 -17.14 14.97 10.32
CA ASN A 93 -16.91 16.28 10.94
C ASN A 93 -15.85 17.13 10.21
N GLU A 94 -14.92 16.50 9.49
CA GLU A 94 -13.77 17.21 8.92
C GLU A 94 -13.80 17.26 7.38
N ASN A 95 -14.80 16.65 6.74
CA ASN A 95 -14.98 16.60 5.28
C ASN A 95 -13.76 16.00 4.54
N VAL A 96 -13.18 14.91 5.05
CA VAL A 96 -12.16 14.16 4.34
C VAL A 96 -12.81 13.36 3.21
N GLU A 97 -12.28 13.48 2.00
CA GLU A 97 -12.87 12.91 0.79
C GLU A 97 -12.40 11.48 0.52
N VAL A 98 -11.17 11.15 0.89
CA VAL A 98 -10.55 9.83 0.68
C VAL A 98 -9.64 9.49 1.86
N ILE A 99 -9.66 8.21 2.28
CA ILE A 99 -8.72 7.67 3.26
C ILE A 99 -7.66 6.85 2.53
N LEU A 100 -6.41 7.00 2.92
CA LEU A 100 -5.22 6.42 2.30
C LEU A 100 -4.44 5.58 3.30
N ASP A 101 -3.65 4.63 2.80
CA ASP A 101 -2.63 3.84 3.49
C ASP A 101 -3.22 2.70 4.33
N VAL A 102 -3.31 2.85 5.64
CA VAL A 102 -3.83 1.90 6.64
C VAL A 102 -3.06 0.57 6.63
N PRO A 103 -1.79 0.53 7.10
CA PRO A 103 -0.94 -0.67 6.97
C PRO A 103 -1.40 -1.87 7.80
N ASN A 104 -2.23 -1.71 8.83
CA ASN A 104 -2.76 -2.81 9.62
C ASN A 104 -4.03 -3.40 8.98
N SER A 105 -4.01 -4.70 8.68
CA SER A 105 -5.11 -5.39 7.99
C SER A 105 -6.44 -5.37 8.73
N ALA A 106 -6.45 -5.44 10.07
CA ALA A 106 -7.69 -5.38 10.85
C ALA A 106 -8.28 -3.96 10.87
N VAL A 107 -7.42 -2.94 10.98
CA VAL A 107 -7.82 -1.53 10.85
C VAL A 107 -8.39 -1.26 9.46
N ALA A 108 -7.72 -1.76 8.42
CA ALA A 108 -8.15 -1.56 7.04
C ALA A 108 -9.53 -2.16 6.74
N LEU A 109 -9.82 -3.35 7.25
CA LEU A 109 -11.16 -3.96 7.13
C LEU A 109 -12.23 -3.10 7.80
N ALA A 110 -11.96 -2.58 9.01
CA ALA A 110 -12.88 -1.67 9.71
C ALA A 110 -13.09 -0.35 8.93
N VAL A 111 -12.01 0.24 8.43
CA VAL A 111 -12.05 1.48 7.63
C VAL A 111 -12.81 1.26 6.32
N GLN A 112 -12.60 0.11 5.63
CA GLN A 112 -13.33 -0.20 4.41
C GLN A 112 -14.84 -0.32 4.63
N GLY A 113 -15.28 -0.92 5.73
CA GLY A 113 -16.69 -0.95 6.10
C GLY A 113 -17.26 0.46 6.27
N ILE A 114 -16.56 1.32 7.02
CA ILE A 114 -16.98 2.71 7.26
C ILE A 114 -17.04 3.51 5.95
N THR A 115 -16.01 3.45 5.12
CA THR A 115 -15.97 4.20 3.85
C THR A 115 -17.01 3.69 2.86
N ARG A 116 -17.29 2.39 2.82
CA ARG A 116 -18.38 1.79 2.03
C ARG A 116 -19.74 2.38 2.43
N ASP A 117 -20.05 2.36 3.71
CA ASP A 117 -21.34 2.85 4.24
C ASP A 117 -21.52 4.35 4.00
N LYS A 118 -20.44 5.13 4.06
CA LYS A 118 -20.42 6.57 3.84
C LYS A 118 -20.19 6.97 2.37
N LYS A 119 -20.05 6.01 1.45
CA LYS A 119 -19.77 6.22 0.03
C LYS A 119 -18.52 7.09 -0.22
N LYS A 120 -17.53 6.99 0.66
CA LYS A 120 -16.21 7.63 0.52
C LYS A 120 -15.18 6.63 -0.01
N LEU A 121 -14.13 7.13 -0.65
CA LEU A 121 -13.07 6.26 -1.15
C LEU A 121 -12.13 5.81 -0.03
N PHE A 122 -11.70 4.55 -0.15
CA PHE A 122 -10.57 4.01 0.59
C PHE A 122 -9.54 3.46 -0.40
N LEU A 123 -8.33 4.01 -0.37
CA LEU A 123 -7.19 3.57 -1.17
C LEU A 123 -6.19 2.85 -0.25
N ALA A 124 -6.34 1.54 -0.14
CA ALA A 124 -5.49 0.71 0.71
C ALA A 124 -4.12 0.51 0.05
N THR A 125 -3.15 1.32 0.44
CA THR A 125 -1.77 1.23 -0.06
C THR A 125 -0.84 0.46 0.88
N GLY A 126 -1.18 0.40 2.17
CA GLY A 126 -0.38 -0.26 3.19
C GLY A 126 -0.92 -1.61 3.67
N ALA A 127 -2.23 -1.82 3.67
CA ALA A 127 -2.83 -3.08 4.12
C ALA A 127 -2.51 -4.25 3.17
N ALA A 128 -2.37 -5.45 3.73
CA ALA A 128 -2.03 -6.63 2.96
C ALA A 128 -3.19 -7.60 2.73
N THR A 129 -4.18 -7.68 3.65
CA THR A 129 -5.20 -8.74 3.59
C THR A 129 -5.95 -8.78 2.25
N SER A 130 -5.89 -9.93 1.57
CA SER A 130 -6.61 -10.16 0.30
C SER A 130 -8.14 -10.14 0.44
N ARG A 131 -8.67 -10.09 1.69
CA ARG A 131 -10.09 -9.94 1.97
C ARG A 131 -10.67 -8.59 1.49
N LEU A 132 -9.82 -7.52 1.42
CA LEU A 132 -10.25 -6.21 0.91
C LEU A 132 -10.77 -6.23 -0.53
N THR A 133 -10.37 -7.23 -1.31
CA THR A 133 -10.85 -7.50 -2.68
C THR A 133 -11.49 -8.88 -2.79
N GLY A 134 -11.82 -9.48 -1.65
CA GLY A 134 -12.52 -10.74 -1.50
C GLY A 134 -13.90 -10.53 -0.88
N ASP A 135 -14.20 -11.30 0.15
CA ASP A 135 -15.46 -11.28 0.90
C ASP A 135 -15.82 -9.91 1.49
N GLU A 136 -14.84 -9.03 1.71
CA GLU A 136 -15.02 -7.68 2.26
C GLU A 136 -14.87 -6.57 1.19
N CYS A 137 -14.93 -6.89 -0.10
CA CYS A 137 -14.76 -5.87 -1.15
C CYS A 137 -15.81 -4.74 -1.07
N SER A 138 -15.45 -3.60 -1.60
CA SER A 138 -16.29 -2.38 -1.58
C SER A 138 -16.31 -1.71 -2.94
N PRO A 139 -17.44 -1.16 -3.40
CA PRO A 139 -17.51 -0.40 -4.65
C PRO A 139 -16.62 0.87 -4.63
N THR A 140 -16.29 1.37 -3.44
CA THR A 140 -15.41 2.53 -3.24
C THR A 140 -14.05 2.17 -2.61
N GLY A 141 -13.77 0.88 -2.42
CA GLY A 141 -12.48 0.38 -1.96
C GLY A 141 -11.56 0.04 -3.14
N ILE A 142 -10.31 0.48 -3.08
CA ILE A 142 -9.27 0.13 -4.06
C ILE A 142 -8.04 -0.34 -3.30
N HIS A 143 -7.66 -1.59 -3.51
CA HIS A 143 -6.47 -2.19 -2.93
C HIS A 143 -5.30 -2.01 -3.89
N TRP A 144 -4.38 -1.11 -3.56
CA TRP A 144 -3.48 -0.50 -4.54
C TRP A 144 -2.18 -1.25 -4.76
N THR A 145 -1.43 -1.55 -3.69
CA THR A 145 -0.01 -1.90 -3.84
C THR A 145 0.23 -3.40 -3.99
N TYR A 146 -0.18 -4.19 -3.03
CA TYR A 146 0.06 -5.63 -2.91
C TYR A 146 -1.06 -6.27 -2.10
N ASP A 147 -1.08 -7.60 -2.00
CA ASP A 147 -1.91 -8.33 -1.05
C ASP A 147 -1.25 -9.63 -0.59
N THR A 148 -1.84 -10.28 0.42
CA THR A 148 -1.34 -11.52 0.98
C THR A 148 -1.26 -12.65 -0.03
N TYR A 149 -2.18 -12.67 -1.00
CA TYR A 149 -2.15 -13.67 -2.06
C TYR A 149 -0.94 -13.48 -2.98
N ALA A 150 -0.69 -12.26 -3.47
CA ALA A 150 0.43 -11.97 -4.35
C ALA A 150 1.78 -12.22 -3.68
N LEU A 151 1.91 -11.86 -2.40
CA LEU A 151 3.10 -12.12 -1.60
C LEU A 151 3.35 -13.64 -1.46
N SER A 152 2.31 -14.40 -1.13
CA SER A 152 2.37 -15.86 -0.99
C SER A 152 2.67 -16.55 -2.32
N GLN A 153 2.03 -16.14 -3.42
CA GLN A 153 2.29 -16.70 -4.75
C GLN A 153 3.76 -16.55 -5.13
N GLY A 154 4.35 -15.38 -4.97
CA GLY A 154 5.74 -15.14 -5.34
C GLY A 154 6.71 -15.96 -4.49
N THR A 155 6.70 -15.74 -3.19
CA THR A 155 7.70 -16.29 -2.28
C THR A 155 7.52 -17.80 -2.05
N THR A 156 6.28 -18.26 -1.74
CA THR A 156 6.03 -19.68 -1.46
C THR A 156 6.26 -20.55 -2.69
N ARG A 157 5.78 -20.13 -3.86
CA ARG A 157 5.98 -20.88 -5.11
C ARG A 157 7.45 -20.96 -5.48
N ALA A 158 8.22 -19.89 -5.31
CA ALA A 158 9.66 -19.90 -5.58
C ALA A 158 10.39 -20.90 -4.67
N MET A 159 10.09 -20.91 -3.38
CA MET A 159 10.69 -21.83 -2.43
C MET A 159 10.31 -23.29 -2.72
N SER A 160 9.05 -23.57 -3.09
CA SER A 160 8.62 -24.92 -3.50
C SER A 160 9.38 -25.40 -4.74
N ARG A 161 9.61 -24.53 -5.74
CA ARG A 161 10.41 -24.86 -6.93
C ARG A 161 11.89 -25.13 -6.59
N LEU A 162 12.40 -24.56 -5.51
CA LEU A 162 13.74 -24.83 -4.98
C LEU A 162 13.78 -26.08 -4.08
N GLY A 163 12.73 -26.90 -4.10
CA GLY A 163 12.67 -28.20 -3.42
C GLY A 163 12.15 -28.16 -1.98
N ALA A 164 11.57 -27.04 -1.53
CA ALA A 164 10.94 -26.99 -0.22
C ALA A 164 9.60 -27.76 -0.22
N ASN A 165 9.52 -28.84 0.54
CA ASN A 165 8.36 -29.73 0.59
C ASN A 165 7.58 -29.64 1.91
N SER A 166 8.22 -29.22 3.00
CA SER A 166 7.61 -29.14 4.32
C SER A 166 7.76 -27.73 4.91
N TRP A 167 6.66 -27.22 5.50
CA TRP A 167 6.55 -25.85 5.95
C TRP A 167 6.04 -25.77 7.38
N TYR A 168 6.59 -24.85 8.16
CA TYR A 168 6.07 -24.48 9.47
C TYR A 168 5.84 -22.97 9.50
N PHE A 169 4.69 -22.51 10.04
CA PHE A 169 4.36 -21.09 10.11
C PHE A 169 4.57 -20.54 11.51
N ILE A 170 5.14 -19.35 11.59
CA ILE A 170 5.08 -18.47 12.74
C ILE A 170 4.25 -17.27 12.30
N SER A 171 3.03 -17.14 12.83
CA SER A 171 2.03 -16.20 12.33
C SER A 171 1.62 -15.21 13.41
N VAL A 172 1.58 -13.90 13.09
CA VAL A 172 0.99 -12.91 13.99
C VAL A 172 -0.51 -13.16 14.16
N ASP A 173 -1.02 -13.12 15.40
CA ASP A 173 -2.40 -13.49 15.71
C ASP A 173 -3.40 -12.36 15.44
N TYR A 174 -3.50 -11.96 14.15
CA TYR A 174 -4.57 -11.12 13.62
C TYR A 174 -4.74 -11.33 12.10
N SER A 175 -5.61 -10.54 11.44
CA SER A 175 -6.00 -10.75 10.03
C SER A 175 -4.82 -10.90 9.05
N LEU A 176 -3.68 -10.25 9.29
CA LEU A 176 -2.51 -10.36 8.43
C LEU A 176 -1.94 -11.78 8.46
N GLY A 177 -1.57 -12.27 9.65
CA GLY A 177 -0.94 -13.58 9.81
C GLY A 177 -1.87 -14.71 9.35
N ALA A 178 -3.15 -14.63 9.74
CA ALA A 178 -4.16 -15.61 9.32
C ALA A 178 -4.29 -15.68 7.79
N GLN A 179 -4.29 -14.52 7.10
CA GLN A 179 -4.47 -14.50 5.65
C GLN A 179 -3.18 -14.89 4.90
N LEU A 180 -1.99 -14.44 5.35
CA LEU A 180 -0.70 -14.88 4.78
C LEU A 180 -0.55 -16.40 4.88
N GLU A 181 -0.88 -16.98 6.04
CA GLU A 181 -0.83 -18.43 6.23
C GLU A 181 -1.83 -19.15 5.32
N ALA A 182 -3.08 -18.69 5.24
CA ALA A 182 -4.12 -19.31 4.41
C ALA A 182 -3.76 -19.28 2.91
N ASP A 183 -3.32 -18.13 2.42
CA ASP A 183 -2.92 -17.95 1.02
C ASP A 183 -1.68 -18.82 0.70
N SER A 184 -0.69 -18.88 1.61
CA SER A 184 0.51 -19.73 1.43
C SER A 184 0.17 -21.21 1.47
N ARG A 185 -0.71 -21.67 2.37
CA ARG A 185 -1.18 -23.07 2.43
C ARG A 185 -1.82 -23.48 1.11
N SER A 186 -2.60 -22.60 0.48
CA SER A 186 -3.19 -22.86 -0.84
C SER A 186 -2.11 -23.12 -1.90
N VAL A 187 -1.04 -22.33 -1.92
CA VAL A 187 0.09 -22.50 -2.85
C VAL A 187 0.86 -23.77 -2.54
N ILE A 188 1.17 -24.05 -1.28
CA ILE A 188 1.89 -25.26 -0.84
C ILE A 188 1.15 -26.52 -1.31
N ASN A 189 -0.17 -26.56 -1.10
CA ASN A 189 -1.00 -27.70 -1.52
C ASN A 189 -0.97 -27.91 -3.04
N VAL A 190 -1.10 -26.82 -3.83
CA VAL A 190 -1.03 -26.88 -5.30
C VAL A 190 0.36 -27.36 -5.77
N MET A 191 1.42 -27.03 -5.05
CA MET A 191 2.80 -27.44 -5.35
C MET A 191 3.15 -28.83 -4.82
N GLY A 192 2.22 -29.55 -4.18
CA GLY A 192 2.44 -30.89 -3.63
C GLY A 192 3.24 -30.94 -2.32
N GLY A 193 3.42 -29.79 -1.67
CA GLY A 193 4.06 -29.69 -0.36
C GLY A 193 3.09 -29.95 0.79
N ARG A 194 3.62 -29.97 2.01
CA ARG A 194 2.83 -30.14 3.24
C ARG A 194 3.15 -29.08 4.28
N VAL A 195 2.18 -28.77 5.12
CA VAL A 195 2.38 -27.93 6.31
C VAL A 195 2.52 -28.84 7.53
N SER A 196 3.69 -28.78 8.18
CA SER A 196 4.05 -29.59 9.34
C SER A 196 3.50 -29.04 10.65
N GLY A 197 3.09 -27.75 10.66
CA GLY A 197 2.51 -27.09 11.83
C GLY A 197 2.50 -25.57 11.68
N ALA A 198 1.92 -24.92 12.69
CA ALA A 198 1.88 -23.48 12.80
C ALA A 198 1.79 -23.08 14.27
N VAL A 199 2.32 -21.91 14.61
CA VAL A 199 2.17 -21.28 15.91
C VAL A 199 1.84 -19.80 15.70
N LYS A 200 1.03 -19.26 16.60
CA LYS A 200 0.66 -17.85 16.58
C LYS A 200 1.33 -17.09 17.70
N HIS A 201 1.74 -15.85 17.41
CA HIS A 201 2.27 -14.91 18.39
C HIS A 201 1.44 -13.63 18.45
N PRO A 202 1.36 -12.96 19.59
CA PRO A 202 0.71 -11.65 19.71
C PRO A 202 1.42 -10.60 18.85
N ILE A 203 0.70 -9.58 18.40
CA ILE A 203 1.31 -8.39 17.78
C ILE A 203 2.24 -7.70 18.79
N ASN A 204 3.36 -7.18 18.32
CA ASN A 204 4.39 -6.53 19.14
C ASN A 204 5.08 -7.50 20.13
N THR A 205 5.43 -8.69 19.65
CA THR A 205 6.14 -9.71 20.43
C THR A 205 7.63 -9.39 20.54
N PRO A 206 8.17 -9.20 21.75
CA PRO A 206 9.60 -8.93 21.94
C PRO A 206 10.47 -10.20 21.95
N ASP A 207 9.90 -11.34 22.37
CA ASP A 207 10.61 -12.61 22.55
C ASP A 207 9.96 -13.73 21.71
N PHE A 208 10.71 -14.20 20.72
CA PHE A 208 10.30 -15.27 19.81
C PHE A 208 10.84 -16.65 20.19
N SER A 209 11.57 -16.78 21.30
CA SER A 209 12.28 -18.02 21.70
C SER A 209 11.39 -19.26 21.66
N SER A 210 10.23 -19.22 22.29
CA SER A 210 9.29 -20.36 22.36
C SER A 210 8.69 -20.72 21.01
N PHE A 211 8.39 -19.74 20.17
CA PHE A 211 7.84 -19.92 18.83
C PHE A 211 8.90 -20.54 17.89
N LEU A 212 10.13 -20.04 17.97
CA LEU A 212 11.26 -20.52 17.18
C LEU A 212 11.67 -21.94 17.57
N LEU A 213 11.67 -22.29 18.85
CA LEU A 213 11.94 -23.66 19.31
C LEU A 213 10.88 -24.65 18.82
N GLN A 214 9.60 -24.27 18.81
CA GLN A 214 8.54 -25.11 18.23
C GLN A 214 8.77 -25.30 16.72
N ALA A 215 9.06 -24.22 15.99
CA ALA A 215 9.36 -24.29 14.57
C ALA A 215 10.59 -25.15 14.28
N GLN A 216 11.66 -25.02 15.05
CA GLN A 216 12.88 -25.84 14.93
C GLN A 216 12.58 -27.32 15.16
N SER A 217 11.77 -27.63 16.17
CA SER A 217 11.38 -29.01 16.52
C SER A 217 10.55 -29.70 15.44
N SER A 218 9.84 -28.95 14.61
CA SER A 218 9.05 -29.45 13.48
C SER A 218 9.89 -30.12 12.39
N LYS A 219 11.18 -29.78 12.29
CA LYS A 219 12.11 -30.19 11.24
C LYS A 219 11.60 -29.91 9.82
N ALA A 220 10.73 -28.92 9.66
CA ALA A 220 10.27 -28.46 8.35
C ALA A 220 11.43 -27.89 7.53
N ASP A 221 11.39 -28.03 6.21
CA ASP A 221 12.40 -27.46 5.31
C ASP A 221 12.42 -25.93 5.39
N VAL A 222 11.23 -25.35 5.61
CA VAL A 222 11.02 -23.91 5.64
C VAL A 222 10.23 -23.50 6.87
N ILE A 223 10.71 -22.45 7.54
CA ILE A 223 9.96 -21.67 8.53
C ILE A 223 9.49 -20.39 7.83
N ALA A 224 8.18 -20.23 7.70
CA ALA A 224 7.56 -19.09 7.06
C ALA A 224 7.09 -18.08 8.12
N LEU A 225 7.65 -16.88 8.09
CA LEU A 225 7.26 -15.78 8.95
C LEU A 225 6.06 -15.06 8.31
N ALA A 226 4.88 -15.26 8.91
CA ALA A 226 3.62 -14.63 8.51
C ALA A 226 3.33 -13.42 9.41
N ASP A 227 4.24 -12.48 9.43
CA ASP A 227 4.26 -11.25 10.21
C ASP A 227 4.90 -10.11 9.39
N ALA A 228 5.23 -8.97 10.00
CA ALA A 228 5.91 -7.85 9.36
C ALA A 228 6.47 -6.87 10.39
N GLY A 229 7.33 -5.93 9.93
CA GLY A 229 7.84 -4.83 10.72
C GLY A 229 8.65 -5.28 11.93
N GLY A 230 8.38 -4.71 13.10
CA GLY A 230 9.12 -5.01 14.32
C GLY A 230 9.09 -6.49 14.73
N ASP A 231 7.96 -7.18 14.54
CA ASP A 231 7.83 -8.61 14.84
C ASP A 231 8.70 -9.45 13.91
N PHE A 232 8.69 -9.16 12.60
CA PHE A 232 9.57 -9.80 11.62
C PHE A 232 11.05 -9.58 11.95
N ILE A 233 11.44 -8.35 12.29
CA ILE A 233 12.82 -8.01 12.66
C ILE A 233 13.27 -8.84 13.87
N ASN A 234 12.45 -8.92 14.92
CA ASN A 234 12.76 -9.69 16.13
C ASN A 234 12.86 -11.19 15.83
N ALA A 235 11.91 -11.74 15.06
CA ALA A 235 11.92 -13.15 14.68
C ALA A 235 13.19 -13.53 13.89
N VAL A 236 13.60 -12.72 12.91
CA VAL A 236 14.82 -12.99 12.10
C VAL A 236 16.09 -12.93 12.95
N LYS A 237 16.24 -11.88 13.81
CA LYS A 237 17.41 -11.77 14.69
C LYS A 237 17.54 -12.98 15.59
N GLN A 238 16.46 -13.34 16.29
CA GLN A 238 16.49 -14.46 17.23
C GLN A 238 16.62 -15.80 16.52
N ALA A 239 16.06 -15.99 15.32
CA ALA A 239 16.32 -17.19 14.53
C ALA A 239 17.80 -17.38 14.17
N GLY A 240 18.52 -16.28 13.91
CA GLY A 240 19.96 -16.31 13.72
C GLY A 240 20.72 -16.71 15.00
N GLU A 241 20.36 -16.13 16.15
CA GLU A 241 20.94 -16.46 17.46
C GLU A 241 20.74 -17.92 17.86
N PHE A 242 19.59 -18.50 17.56
CA PHE A 242 19.31 -19.94 17.77
C PHE A 242 19.92 -20.86 16.72
N GLY A 243 20.62 -20.33 15.70
CA GLY A 243 21.24 -21.11 14.64
C GLY A 243 20.23 -21.88 13.74
N ILE A 244 19.00 -21.44 13.71
CA ILE A 244 17.89 -22.07 12.94
C ILE A 244 18.22 -22.08 11.46
N THR A 245 18.76 -20.97 10.94
CA THR A 245 19.06 -20.79 9.51
C THR A 245 20.16 -21.72 8.97
N GLN A 246 20.88 -22.42 9.85
CA GLN A 246 21.88 -23.44 9.46
C GLN A 246 21.22 -24.75 8.99
N ARG A 247 19.97 -25.02 9.38
CA ARG A 247 19.27 -26.30 9.14
C ARG A 247 17.94 -26.16 8.42
N GLN A 248 17.25 -25.04 8.61
CA GLN A 248 15.94 -24.74 8.04
C GLN A 248 16.01 -23.39 7.33
N LYS A 249 15.35 -23.27 6.19
CA LYS A 249 15.27 -22.00 5.45
C LYS A 249 14.26 -21.10 6.13
N LEU A 250 14.63 -19.85 6.33
CA LEU A 250 13.71 -18.81 6.81
C LEU A 250 13.18 -18.03 5.62
N VAL A 251 11.88 -17.75 5.60
CA VAL A 251 11.18 -17.03 4.52
C VAL A 251 10.34 -15.91 5.08
N ALA A 252 10.49 -14.71 4.52
CA ALA A 252 9.65 -13.57 4.80
C ALA A 252 8.42 -13.59 3.87
N LEU A 253 7.22 -13.79 4.41
CA LEU A 253 6.02 -13.65 3.60
C LEU A 253 5.67 -12.18 3.37
N LEU A 254 6.01 -11.29 4.31
CA LEU A 254 5.95 -9.85 4.12
C LEU A 254 7.14 -9.18 4.81
N ALA A 255 8.02 -8.59 4.03
CA ALA A 255 9.11 -7.75 4.52
C ALA A 255 9.28 -6.52 3.64
N PHE A 256 9.72 -5.44 4.25
CA PHE A 256 9.98 -4.17 3.59
C PHE A 256 11.47 -3.87 3.59
N ILE A 257 11.91 -3.04 2.66
CA ILE A 257 13.33 -2.62 2.61
C ILE A 257 13.75 -1.88 3.88
N ALA A 258 12.84 -1.22 4.59
CA ALA A 258 13.09 -0.60 5.89
C ALA A 258 13.41 -1.66 6.96
N ASP A 259 12.74 -2.80 6.95
CA ASP A 259 13.00 -3.92 7.86
C ASP A 259 14.39 -4.52 7.60
N ILE A 260 14.74 -4.71 6.32
CA ILE A 260 16.07 -5.20 5.91
C ILE A 260 17.17 -4.20 6.29
N HIS A 261 16.90 -2.91 6.17
CA HIS A 261 17.83 -1.86 6.62
C HIS A 261 18.08 -1.94 8.14
N SER A 262 17.03 -2.15 8.92
CA SER A 262 17.10 -2.27 10.38
C SER A 262 17.77 -3.56 10.85
N LEU A 263 17.60 -4.67 10.10
CA LEU A 263 18.28 -5.95 10.35
C LEU A 263 19.77 -5.88 10.03
N GLY A 264 20.13 -5.13 9.00
CA GLY A 264 21.45 -5.20 8.36
C GLY A 264 21.60 -6.46 7.49
N LEU A 265 22.45 -6.35 6.46
CA LEU A 265 22.64 -7.43 5.48
C LEU A 265 23.23 -8.70 6.10
N GLN A 266 24.06 -8.59 7.15
CA GLN A 266 24.63 -9.76 7.83
C GLN A 266 23.55 -10.70 8.37
N SER A 267 22.46 -10.16 8.92
CA SER A 267 21.35 -10.95 9.48
C SER A 267 20.31 -11.32 8.44
N ALA A 268 20.15 -10.50 7.40
CA ALA A 268 19.08 -10.63 6.42
C ALA A 268 19.48 -11.34 5.12
N GLN A 269 20.79 -11.54 4.86
CA GLN A 269 21.27 -12.13 3.61
C GLN A 269 20.60 -13.46 3.29
N GLY A 270 20.26 -13.66 2.01
CA GLY A 270 19.64 -14.88 1.51
C GLY A 270 18.14 -14.99 1.76
N LEU A 271 17.53 -14.10 2.57
CA LEU A 271 16.07 -14.05 2.71
C LEU A 271 15.42 -13.81 1.35
N MET A 272 14.37 -14.58 1.07
CA MET A 272 13.54 -14.40 -0.11
C MET A 272 12.24 -13.68 0.28
N LEU A 273 11.84 -12.72 -0.55
CA LEU A 273 10.64 -11.93 -0.36
C LEU A 273 10.03 -11.49 -1.69
N SER A 274 8.74 -11.21 -1.69
CA SER A 274 8.05 -10.57 -2.81
C SER A 274 7.74 -9.11 -2.49
N SER A 275 7.88 -8.22 -3.49
CA SER A 275 7.55 -6.81 -3.34
C SER A 275 6.94 -6.25 -4.62
N ALA A 276 6.10 -5.24 -4.49
CA ALA A 276 5.53 -4.50 -5.61
C ALA A 276 6.47 -3.40 -6.14
N PHE A 277 7.54 -3.10 -5.41
CA PHE A 277 8.45 -1.99 -5.72
C PHE A 277 9.83 -2.24 -5.11
N TYR A 278 10.84 -1.82 -5.86
CA TYR A 278 12.20 -1.63 -5.35
C TYR A 278 12.73 -0.30 -5.87
N TRP A 279 13.36 0.47 -5.01
CA TRP A 279 13.80 1.84 -5.32
C TRP A 279 14.79 1.89 -6.48
N ASP A 280 15.59 0.85 -6.66
CA ASP A 280 16.64 0.70 -7.67
C ASP A 280 16.26 -0.30 -8.78
N LEU A 281 14.97 -0.43 -9.10
CA LEU A 281 14.51 -1.37 -10.11
C LEU A 281 14.83 -0.88 -11.54
N ASN A 282 14.64 0.42 -11.80
CA ASN A 282 14.87 1.08 -13.08
C ASN A 282 15.07 2.59 -12.89
N ASP A 283 15.30 3.33 -14.00
CA ASP A 283 15.56 4.77 -13.94
C ASP A 283 14.39 5.57 -13.36
N ASP A 284 13.15 5.21 -13.68
CA ASP A 284 11.96 5.90 -13.18
C ASP A 284 11.84 5.74 -11.66
N THR A 285 12.02 4.50 -11.14
CA THR A 285 11.97 4.24 -9.70
C THR A 285 13.11 4.92 -8.96
N ARG A 286 14.33 4.95 -9.54
CA ARG A 286 15.48 5.66 -8.98
C ARG A 286 15.24 7.17 -8.91
N ALA A 287 14.71 7.76 -9.98
CA ALA A 287 14.46 9.20 -10.05
C ALA A 287 13.46 9.65 -8.97
N TRP A 288 12.34 8.95 -8.83
CA TRP A 288 11.35 9.24 -7.79
C TRP A 288 11.93 9.01 -6.39
N SER A 289 12.63 7.90 -6.18
CA SER A 289 13.20 7.54 -4.88
C SER A 289 14.26 8.52 -4.39
N LYS A 290 15.09 9.06 -5.27
CA LYS A 290 16.05 10.11 -4.91
C LYS A 290 15.36 11.34 -4.33
N ARG A 291 14.21 11.75 -4.90
CA ARG A 291 13.41 12.88 -4.38
C ARG A 291 12.82 12.56 -3.00
N PHE A 292 12.30 11.35 -2.82
CA PHE A 292 11.79 10.89 -1.53
C PHE A 292 12.88 10.84 -0.45
N ILE A 293 14.04 10.25 -0.77
CA ILE A 293 15.19 10.16 0.13
C ILE A 293 15.68 11.55 0.52
N ALA A 294 15.72 12.51 -0.41
CA ALA A 294 16.11 13.89 -0.10
C ALA A 294 15.19 14.56 0.94
N LYS A 295 13.90 14.20 0.95
CA LYS A 295 12.92 14.74 1.92
C LYS A 295 12.91 13.99 3.26
N THR A 296 13.16 12.68 3.26
CA THR A 296 12.93 11.82 4.43
C THR A 296 14.20 11.28 5.07
N GLN A 297 15.31 11.30 4.35
CA GLN A 297 16.59 10.62 4.68
C GLN A 297 16.43 9.08 4.79
N LYS A 298 15.29 8.51 4.41
CA LYS A 298 14.98 7.08 4.44
C LYS A 298 14.76 6.54 3.04
N VAL A 299 15.08 5.26 2.83
CA VAL A 299 14.76 4.55 1.58
C VAL A 299 13.24 4.31 1.50
N PRO A 300 12.59 4.58 0.35
CA PRO A 300 11.15 4.37 0.22
C PRO A 300 10.79 2.88 0.17
N THR A 301 9.70 2.52 0.84
CA THR A 301 9.07 1.20 0.75
C THR A 301 8.05 1.15 -0.39
N MET A 302 7.52 -0.05 -0.68
CA MET A 302 6.42 -0.21 -1.62
C MET A 302 5.12 0.50 -1.17
N ILE A 303 4.94 0.74 0.15
CA ILE A 303 3.80 1.51 0.67
C ILE A 303 3.93 2.97 0.26
N HIS A 304 5.09 3.58 0.47
CA HIS A 304 5.35 4.98 0.10
C HIS A 304 5.15 5.22 -1.40
N ALA A 305 5.74 4.35 -2.23
CA ALA A 305 5.59 4.41 -3.68
C ALA A 305 4.13 4.23 -4.12
N GLY A 306 3.42 3.27 -3.50
CA GLY A 306 2.01 3.02 -3.72
C GLY A 306 1.12 4.19 -3.33
N THR A 307 1.41 4.84 -2.19
CA THR A 307 0.65 6.00 -1.71
C THR A 307 0.77 7.18 -2.68
N TYR A 308 1.98 7.47 -3.17
CA TYR A 308 2.17 8.49 -4.21
C TYR A 308 1.35 8.17 -5.47
N GLY A 309 1.45 6.93 -5.99
CA GLY A 309 0.73 6.52 -7.20
C GLY A 309 -0.80 6.58 -7.03
N ALA A 310 -1.30 6.16 -5.86
CA ALA A 310 -2.73 6.18 -5.54
C ALA A 310 -3.28 7.61 -5.48
N VAL A 311 -2.57 8.53 -4.81
CA VAL A 311 -2.96 9.95 -4.75
C VAL A 311 -2.95 10.59 -6.13
N MET A 312 -1.90 10.39 -6.91
CA MET A 312 -1.81 10.93 -8.27
C MET A 312 -2.95 10.43 -9.16
N HIS A 313 -3.25 9.14 -9.12
CA HIS A 313 -4.33 8.55 -9.91
C HIS A 313 -5.72 9.03 -9.44
N TYR A 314 -5.93 9.15 -8.14
CA TYR A 314 -7.14 9.71 -7.54
C TYR A 314 -7.38 11.15 -8.00
N LEU A 315 -6.38 12.01 -7.92
CA LEU A 315 -6.49 13.42 -8.33
C LEU A 315 -6.80 13.57 -9.82
N LYS A 316 -6.16 12.75 -10.67
CA LYS A 316 -6.50 12.69 -12.11
C LYS A 316 -7.95 12.25 -12.33
N ALA A 317 -8.44 11.26 -11.57
CA ALA A 317 -9.80 10.80 -11.67
C ALA A 317 -10.82 11.84 -11.19
N VAL A 318 -10.54 12.55 -10.10
CA VAL A 318 -11.35 13.69 -9.62
C VAL A 318 -11.44 14.79 -10.67
N GLN A 319 -10.29 15.18 -11.25
CA GLN A 319 -10.24 16.21 -12.29
C GLN A 319 -11.05 15.82 -13.52
N ALA A 320 -10.95 14.56 -13.95
CA ALA A 320 -11.69 14.02 -15.10
C ALA A 320 -13.19 13.83 -14.82
N ALA A 321 -13.58 13.54 -13.56
CA ALA A 321 -14.97 13.39 -13.14
C ALA A 321 -15.67 14.74 -12.90
N GLY A 322 -14.93 15.83 -12.68
CA GLY A 322 -15.45 17.16 -12.36
C GLY A 322 -16.15 17.24 -11.00
N LYS A 323 -16.00 16.24 -10.13
CA LYS A 323 -16.63 16.18 -8.79
C LYS A 323 -15.89 15.23 -7.84
N LEU A 324 -16.22 15.34 -6.53
CA LEU A 324 -15.60 14.57 -5.45
C LEU A 324 -16.44 13.36 -4.98
N ASP A 325 -17.56 13.07 -5.65
CA ASP A 325 -18.44 11.94 -5.31
C ASP A 325 -17.70 10.61 -5.36
N GLY A 326 -17.61 9.93 -4.22
CA GLY A 326 -16.80 8.73 -4.08
C GLY A 326 -17.09 7.62 -5.11
N PRO A 327 -18.35 7.19 -5.30
CA PRO A 327 -18.68 6.20 -6.33
C PRO A 327 -18.30 6.61 -7.76
N THR A 328 -18.53 7.89 -8.14
CA THR A 328 -18.17 8.39 -9.46
C THR A 328 -16.65 8.43 -9.66
N VAL A 329 -15.90 8.89 -8.67
CA VAL A 329 -14.44 8.91 -8.74
C VAL A 329 -13.86 7.49 -8.78
N ALA A 330 -14.41 6.56 -7.98
CA ALA A 330 -14.02 5.16 -8.00
C ALA A 330 -14.24 4.51 -9.37
N ALA A 331 -15.38 4.78 -10.02
CA ALA A 331 -15.65 4.32 -11.38
C ALA A 331 -14.62 4.89 -12.37
N ARG A 332 -14.36 6.22 -12.31
CA ARG A 332 -13.37 6.86 -13.17
C ARG A 332 -11.96 6.29 -12.97
N MET A 333 -11.57 5.97 -11.72
CA MET A 333 -10.30 5.31 -11.43
C MET A 333 -10.19 3.93 -12.10
N ARG A 334 -11.27 3.15 -12.10
CA ARG A 334 -11.32 1.82 -12.76
C ARG A 334 -11.24 1.91 -14.28
N ASP A 335 -11.89 2.90 -14.88
CA ASP A 335 -11.93 3.11 -16.32
C ASP A 335 -10.59 3.62 -16.89
N THR A 336 -9.72 4.15 -16.04
CA THR A 336 -8.46 4.76 -16.45
C THR A 336 -7.29 3.82 -16.15
N PRO A 337 -6.46 3.44 -17.15
CA PRO A 337 -5.25 2.68 -16.88
C PRO A 337 -4.28 3.41 -15.96
N VAL A 338 -3.70 2.68 -15.02
CA VAL A 338 -2.68 3.23 -14.12
C VAL A 338 -1.32 3.20 -14.81
N ASN A 339 -0.75 4.39 -14.99
CA ASN A 339 0.61 4.56 -15.54
C ASN A 339 1.37 5.56 -14.67
N ASP A 340 2.37 5.07 -13.98
CA ASP A 340 3.29 5.85 -13.14
C ASP A 340 4.72 5.27 -13.18
N PHE A 341 5.60 5.75 -12.31
CA PHE A 341 6.99 5.28 -12.24
C PHE A 341 7.12 3.82 -11.80
N MET A 342 6.13 3.28 -11.07
CA MET A 342 6.16 1.89 -10.57
C MET A 342 5.15 0.96 -11.26
N THR A 343 4.23 1.48 -12.07
CA THR A 343 3.18 0.69 -12.72
C THR A 343 3.03 1.08 -14.18
N LYS A 344 3.07 0.10 -15.08
CA LYS A 344 2.81 0.30 -16.50
C LYS A 344 1.54 -0.47 -16.88
N ASN A 345 0.55 0.23 -17.45
CA ASN A 345 -0.73 -0.33 -17.90
C ASN A 345 -1.51 -1.12 -16.82
N GLY A 346 -1.37 -0.73 -15.55
CA GLY A 346 -2.12 -1.33 -14.45
C GLY A 346 -3.63 -1.12 -14.62
N ARG A 347 -4.42 -2.11 -14.19
CA ARG A 347 -5.88 -2.06 -14.26
C ARG A 347 -6.50 -2.33 -12.90
N ILE A 348 -7.45 -1.50 -12.51
CA ILE A 348 -8.26 -1.72 -11.32
C ILE A 348 -9.47 -2.56 -11.72
N ARG A 349 -9.61 -3.75 -11.14
CA ARG A 349 -10.70 -4.69 -11.40
C ARG A 349 -11.99 -4.28 -10.68
N GLU A 350 -13.10 -5.00 -10.98
CA GLU A 350 -14.40 -4.79 -10.32
C GLU A 350 -14.32 -5.01 -8.81
N ASP A 351 -13.54 -5.98 -8.35
CA ASP A 351 -13.31 -6.26 -6.93
C ASP A 351 -12.43 -5.20 -6.21
N GLY A 352 -11.96 -4.19 -6.94
CA GLY A 352 -11.11 -3.11 -6.42
C GLY A 352 -9.61 -3.40 -6.42
N ARG A 353 -9.13 -4.55 -6.90
CA ARG A 353 -7.70 -4.85 -6.97
C ARG A 353 -7.02 -4.13 -8.13
N LEU A 354 -6.00 -3.31 -7.86
CA LEU A 354 -5.06 -2.87 -8.89
C LEU A 354 -4.13 -4.03 -9.28
N VAL A 355 -4.28 -4.54 -10.50
CA VAL A 355 -3.42 -5.57 -11.07
C VAL A 355 -2.19 -4.93 -11.71
N ARG A 356 -1.01 -5.38 -11.29
CA ARG A 356 0.30 -4.89 -11.70
C ARG A 356 1.35 -5.99 -11.49
N ASP A 357 2.53 -5.85 -12.04
CA ASP A 357 3.61 -6.81 -11.80
C ASP A 357 4.09 -6.77 -10.35
N MET A 358 4.48 -7.93 -9.85
CA MET A 358 5.18 -8.13 -8.59
C MET A 358 6.59 -8.65 -8.88
N TYR A 359 7.47 -8.52 -7.91
CA TYR A 359 8.87 -8.88 -8.07
C TYR A 359 9.31 -9.82 -6.95
N LEU A 360 10.01 -10.87 -7.30
CA LEU A 360 10.68 -11.77 -6.36
C LEU A 360 12.12 -11.34 -6.19
N PHE A 361 12.53 -11.16 -4.96
CA PHE A 361 13.88 -10.73 -4.60
C PHE A 361 14.55 -11.72 -3.65
N ARG A 362 15.89 -11.69 -3.67
CA ARG A 362 16.75 -12.23 -2.63
C ARG A 362 17.51 -11.07 -2.00
N VAL A 363 17.63 -11.07 -0.67
CA VAL A 363 18.48 -10.12 0.05
C VAL A 363 19.94 -10.45 -0.21
N LYS A 364 20.72 -9.47 -0.64
CA LYS A 364 22.15 -9.56 -0.92
C LYS A 364 22.95 -9.80 0.36
N SER A 365 24.12 -10.43 0.21
CA SER A 365 25.13 -10.41 1.28
C SER A 365 25.82 -9.05 1.37
N PRO A 366 26.53 -8.73 2.49
CA PRO A 366 27.32 -7.51 2.61
C PRO A 366 28.29 -7.30 1.44
N GLU A 367 28.95 -8.37 0.95
CA GLU A 367 29.93 -8.33 -0.13
C GLU A 367 29.30 -8.04 -1.50
N GLN A 368 28.03 -8.39 -1.67
CA GLN A 368 27.27 -8.16 -2.91
C GLN A 368 26.70 -6.73 -2.99
N SER A 369 26.50 -6.08 -1.85
CA SER A 369 25.98 -4.70 -1.77
C SER A 369 27.10 -3.70 -2.11
N LYS A 370 26.89 -2.88 -3.13
CA LYS A 370 27.92 -1.98 -3.69
C LYS A 370 27.74 -0.52 -3.28
N TYR A 371 26.55 -0.14 -2.81
CA TYR A 371 26.20 1.24 -2.42
C TYR A 371 25.05 1.23 -1.40
N LYS A 372 24.81 2.39 -0.81
CA LYS A 372 23.75 2.55 0.19
C LYS A 372 22.39 2.10 -0.33
N PHE A 373 21.69 1.23 0.43
CA PHE A 373 20.40 0.63 0.12
C PHE A 373 20.39 -0.37 -1.06
N ASP A 374 21.55 -0.80 -1.57
CA ASP A 374 21.66 -1.87 -2.56
C ASP A 374 21.47 -3.24 -1.92
N TYR A 375 20.24 -3.55 -1.54
CA TYR A 375 19.92 -4.71 -0.69
C TYR A 375 19.34 -5.88 -1.45
N TYR A 376 18.79 -5.69 -2.64
CA TYR A 376 18.04 -6.73 -3.32
C TYR A 376 18.67 -7.13 -4.65
N GLU A 377 18.65 -8.44 -4.88
CA GLU A 377 18.87 -9.06 -6.18
C GLU A 377 17.50 -9.45 -6.74
N LEU A 378 17.17 -8.95 -7.93
CA LEU A 378 15.93 -9.34 -8.63
C LEU A 378 16.08 -10.74 -9.19
N LEU A 379 15.23 -11.67 -8.75
CA LEU A 379 15.20 -13.05 -9.22
C LEU A 379 14.17 -13.27 -10.32
N ALA A 380 13.00 -12.63 -10.22
CA ALA A 380 11.94 -12.75 -11.21
C ALA A 380 10.97 -11.58 -11.16
N THR A 381 10.43 -11.22 -12.32
CA THR A 381 9.21 -10.43 -12.45
C THR A 381 8.04 -11.40 -12.58
N ILE A 382 7.01 -11.22 -11.74
CA ILE A 382 5.79 -12.01 -11.71
C ILE A 382 4.69 -11.18 -12.35
N PRO A 383 4.22 -11.54 -13.55
CA PRO A 383 3.16 -10.79 -14.20
C PRO A 383 1.90 -10.67 -13.32
N GLY A 384 1.23 -9.53 -13.37
CA GLY A 384 0.11 -9.25 -12.48
C GLY A 384 -1.01 -10.30 -12.53
N PHE A 385 -1.29 -10.87 -13.72
CA PHE A 385 -2.31 -11.92 -13.87
C PHE A 385 -1.92 -13.25 -13.20
N GLU A 386 -0.63 -13.49 -12.95
CA GLU A 386 -0.12 -14.64 -12.17
C GLU A 386 0.01 -14.32 -10.69
N ALA A 387 0.33 -13.06 -10.37
CA ALA A 387 0.59 -12.61 -9.01
C ALA A 387 -0.68 -12.56 -8.17
N PHE A 388 -1.76 -11.97 -8.72
CA PHE A 388 -3.01 -11.76 -7.97
C PHE A 388 -4.01 -12.87 -8.19
N ARG A 389 -4.82 -13.12 -7.15
CA ARG A 389 -5.86 -14.14 -7.16
C ARG A 389 -6.84 -13.90 -8.34
N PRO A 390 -7.24 -14.94 -9.09
CA PRO A 390 -8.34 -14.84 -10.04
C PRO A 390 -9.57 -14.23 -9.35
N MET A 391 -10.20 -13.24 -10.00
CA MET A 391 -11.26 -12.42 -9.41
C MET A 391 -12.45 -13.28 -8.93
N GLU A 392 -12.80 -14.30 -9.70
CA GLU A 392 -13.91 -15.23 -9.44
C GLU A 392 -13.69 -16.10 -8.18
N ARG A 393 -12.43 -16.25 -7.76
CA ARG A 393 -12.05 -17.00 -6.56
C ARG A 393 -11.96 -16.13 -5.30
N GLY A 394 -12.24 -14.83 -5.44
CA GLY A 394 -12.14 -13.87 -4.34
C GLY A 394 -13.31 -13.89 -3.37
N GLY A 395 -14.46 -14.33 -3.81
CA GLY A 395 -15.70 -14.26 -3.01
C GLY A 395 -16.27 -12.84 -2.89
N CYS A 396 -15.84 -11.91 -3.76
CA CYS A 396 -16.36 -10.55 -3.75
C CYS A 396 -17.80 -10.53 -4.28
N PRO A 397 -18.79 -10.02 -3.51
CA PRO A 397 -20.20 -9.98 -3.93
C PRO A 397 -20.46 -9.01 -5.09
N LEU A 398 -19.51 -8.13 -5.43
CA LEU A 398 -19.61 -7.22 -6.58
C LEU A 398 -19.30 -7.92 -7.91
N VAL A 399 -18.58 -9.04 -7.86
CA VAL A 399 -18.18 -9.81 -9.04
C VAL A 399 -19.26 -10.80 -9.39
N LYS A 400 -19.78 -10.70 -10.62
CA LYS A 400 -20.73 -11.69 -11.13
C LYS A 400 -20.02 -13.04 -11.23
N GLN A 401 -20.60 -14.05 -10.60
CA GLN A 401 -20.16 -15.44 -10.81
C GLN A 401 -20.47 -15.83 -12.27
N PRO A 402 -19.56 -16.54 -12.95
CA PRO A 402 -19.77 -16.97 -14.34
C PRO A 402 -20.94 -17.96 -14.49
#